data_f414b0b81f440d19863aab1274520686
#
_entry.id   f414b0b81f440d19863aab1274520686
#
_cell.length_a   1.000
_cell.length_b   1.000
_cell.length_c   1.000
_cell.angle_alpha   90.00
_cell.angle_beta   90.00
_cell.angle_gamma   90.00
#
_symmetry.space_group_name_H-M   'P 1'
#
loop_
_entity.id
_entity.type
_entity.pdbx_description
1 polymer ?
#
loop_
_entity_poly.entity_id
_entity_poly.type
_entity_poly.pdbx_seq_one_letter_code
_entity_poly.pdbx_strand_id
1 'polypeptide(L)'
;MKIDIKGTIVENDDKWLYNLFGMDSTCPKDVISAIEQTKEEGLDVYINSPGGSVFAGSEIYSALHNASCAVRIHVVGLAASAASVIMCAGHCDISPVGMVMIHHVSSYAEGDYTDMQQASERLNAASRAICSAYVAKTGRAESEFMELMSQEKWFTAQEAVDIGLCDEISSADGGGIKLVATAAPIIPMAVAKKIKTMQDDWEREKKAYFSACSRFARLEGKKNDN
;
A
#
# COMPACT_ATOMS: atom_id res chain seq x y z
N MET A 1 21.93 -3.97 -4.83
CA MET A 1 20.74 -4.66 -5.40
C MET A 1 19.56 -3.71 -5.46
N LYS A 2 18.69 -3.83 -6.50
CA LYS A 2 17.51 -2.95 -6.65
C LYS A 2 16.24 -3.61 -6.12
N ILE A 3 15.45 -2.87 -5.32
CA ILE A 3 14.11 -3.26 -4.84
C ILE A 3 13.11 -2.20 -5.29
N ASP A 4 12.00 -2.60 -5.88
CA ASP A 4 10.90 -1.71 -6.24
C ASP A 4 9.74 -1.89 -5.23
N ILE A 5 9.36 -0.83 -4.49
CA ILE A 5 8.16 -0.75 -3.66
C ILE A 5 7.11 0.04 -4.44
N LYS A 6 6.25 -0.67 -5.14
CA LYS A 6 5.25 -0.11 -6.05
C LYS A 6 3.85 -0.59 -5.73
N GLY A 7 2.87 0.27 -6.05
CA GLY A 7 1.47 -0.02 -5.82
C GLY A 7 1.10 -0.12 -4.33
N THR A 8 0.08 -0.89 -4.03
CA THR A 8 -0.43 -1.01 -2.65
C THR A 8 0.48 -1.89 -1.79
N ILE A 9 0.76 -1.46 -0.55
CA ILE A 9 1.43 -2.29 0.45
C ILE A 9 0.40 -3.23 1.06
N VAL A 10 0.65 -4.53 0.96
CA VAL A 10 -0.32 -5.58 1.32
C VAL A 10 0.32 -6.64 2.22
N GLU A 11 -0.52 -7.36 2.96
CA GLU A 11 -0.06 -8.55 3.68
C GLU A 11 0.39 -9.65 2.70
N ASN A 12 1.25 -10.55 3.15
CA ASN A 12 1.75 -11.65 2.31
C ASN A 12 0.61 -12.50 1.73
N ASP A 13 -0.43 -12.73 2.53
CA ASP A 13 -1.57 -13.58 2.16
C ASP A 13 -2.51 -12.91 1.14
N ASP A 14 -2.47 -11.57 1.01
CA ASP A 14 -3.30 -10.83 0.08
C ASP A 14 -2.64 -10.59 -1.29
N LYS A 15 -1.33 -10.78 -1.41
CA LYS A 15 -0.55 -10.53 -2.63
C LYS A 15 -1.12 -11.22 -3.86
N TRP A 16 -1.59 -12.47 -3.72
CA TRP A 16 -2.15 -13.24 -4.82
C TRP A 16 -3.38 -12.57 -5.45
N LEU A 17 -4.19 -11.87 -4.62
CA LEU A 17 -5.40 -11.19 -5.10
C LEU A 17 -5.04 -10.01 -6.01
N TYR A 18 -4.05 -9.20 -5.61
CA TYR A 18 -3.56 -8.09 -6.44
C TYR A 18 -2.96 -8.61 -7.76
N ASN A 19 -2.18 -9.69 -7.71
CA ASN A 19 -1.64 -10.34 -8.90
C ASN A 19 -2.76 -10.85 -9.81
N LEU A 20 -3.82 -11.43 -9.24
CA LEU A 20 -4.99 -11.90 -9.98
C LEU A 20 -5.65 -10.78 -10.79
N PHE A 21 -5.73 -9.58 -10.23
CA PHE A 21 -6.31 -8.41 -10.90
C PHE A 21 -5.30 -7.61 -11.74
N GLY A 22 -4.03 -8.01 -11.76
CA GLY A 22 -2.97 -7.30 -12.50
C GLY A 22 -2.68 -5.91 -11.90
N MET A 23 -2.85 -5.78 -10.58
CA MET A 23 -2.55 -4.56 -9.82
C MET A 23 -1.17 -4.65 -9.20
N ASP A 24 -0.40 -3.56 -9.29
CA ASP A 24 0.88 -3.49 -8.59
C ASP A 24 0.68 -3.50 -7.08
N SER A 25 1.46 -4.32 -6.39
CA SER A 25 1.48 -4.38 -4.94
C SER A 25 2.84 -4.87 -4.44
N THR A 26 3.17 -4.55 -3.20
CA THR A 26 4.39 -4.99 -2.51
C THR A 26 4.02 -5.58 -1.16
N CYS A 27 4.56 -6.76 -0.82
CA CYS A 27 4.38 -7.38 0.49
C CYS A 27 5.73 -7.56 1.20
N PRO A 28 5.75 -7.79 2.53
CA PRO A 28 6.98 -7.97 3.30
C PRO A 28 7.90 -9.06 2.73
N LYS A 29 7.34 -10.18 2.30
CA LYS A 29 8.11 -11.30 1.74
C LYS A 29 8.92 -10.90 0.50
N ASP A 30 8.38 -10.02 -0.36
CA ASP A 30 9.10 -9.53 -1.55
C ASP A 30 10.38 -8.81 -1.15
N VAL A 31 10.30 -7.94 -0.13
CA VAL A 31 11.43 -7.12 0.33
C VAL A 31 12.42 -7.94 1.14
N ILE A 32 11.94 -8.75 2.09
CA ILE A 32 12.79 -9.57 2.96
C ILE A 32 13.59 -10.56 2.11
N SER A 33 12.95 -11.23 1.13
CA SER A 33 13.64 -12.15 0.24
C SER A 33 14.74 -11.46 -0.59
N ALA A 34 14.52 -10.21 -0.97
CA ALA A 34 15.54 -9.43 -1.67
C ALA A 34 16.71 -9.04 -0.74
N ILE A 35 16.42 -8.66 0.52
CA ILE A 35 17.45 -8.38 1.52
C ILE A 35 18.33 -9.62 1.75
N GLU A 36 17.71 -10.80 1.94
CA GLU A 36 18.43 -12.08 2.16
C GLU A 36 19.34 -12.49 0.99
N GLN A 37 18.95 -12.11 -0.24
CA GLN A 37 19.74 -12.38 -1.45
C GLN A 37 20.87 -11.37 -1.65
N THR A 38 20.88 -10.26 -0.91
CA THR A 38 21.88 -9.20 -1.06
C THR A 38 23.14 -9.57 -0.30
N LYS A 39 24.24 -9.71 -1.03
CA LYS A 39 25.57 -9.87 -0.47
C LYS A 39 26.26 -8.50 -0.52
N GLU A 40 26.62 -7.92 0.61
CA GLU A 40 27.53 -6.77 0.82
C GLU A 40 27.40 -5.49 -0.07
N GLU A 41 26.75 -5.55 -1.25
CA GLU A 41 26.74 -4.45 -2.23
C GLU A 41 25.75 -3.31 -1.92
N GLY A 42 24.97 -3.41 -0.85
CA GLY A 42 23.93 -2.43 -0.53
C GLY A 42 22.62 -2.60 -1.34
N LEU A 43 21.59 -1.91 -0.85
CA LEU A 43 20.24 -1.95 -1.40
C LEU A 43 19.85 -0.55 -1.89
N ASP A 44 19.36 -0.47 -3.14
CA ASP A 44 18.70 0.69 -3.69
C ASP A 44 17.19 0.40 -3.75
N VAL A 45 16.40 1.10 -2.94
CA VAL A 45 14.96 0.89 -2.76
C VAL A 45 14.19 2.02 -3.43
N TYR A 46 13.43 1.72 -4.47
CA TYR A 46 12.67 2.69 -5.24
C TYR A 46 11.21 2.68 -4.83
N ILE A 47 10.70 3.80 -4.31
CA ILE A 47 9.34 3.91 -3.79
C ILE A 47 8.46 4.72 -4.72
N ASN A 48 7.33 4.13 -5.13
CA ASN A 48 6.19 4.80 -5.75
C ASN A 48 4.90 4.09 -5.31
N SER A 49 4.38 4.46 -4.14
CA SER A 49 3.30 3.74 -3.47
C SER A 49 2.36 4.70 -2.72
N PRO A 50 1.04 4.49 -2.82
CA PRO A 50 0.06 5.20 -2.01
C PRO A 50 0.00 4.69 -0.55
N GLY A 51 0.78 3.67 -0.19
CA GLY A 51 0.70 2.99 1.09
C GLY A 51 -0.21 1.76 1.07
N GLY A 52 -0.80 1.44 2.21
CA GLY A 52 -1.67 0.28 2.38
C GLY A 52 -1.64 -0.25 3.81
N SER A 53 -1.42 -1.56 4.02
CA SER A 53 -1.36 -2.15 5.35
C SER A 53 -0.24 -1.54 6.20
N VAL A 54 -0.64 -1.03 7.37
CA VAL A 54 0.28 -0.45 8.36
C VAL A 54 1.25 -1.52 8.89
N PHE A 55 0.75 -2.73 9.16
CA PHE A 55 1.59 -3.80 9.70
C PHE A 55 2.60 -4.31 8.67
N ALA A 56 2.17 -4.53 7.43
CA ALA A 56 3.08 -4.88 6.34
C ALA A 56 4.14 -3.77 6.10
N GLY A 57 3.73 -2.50 6.13
CA GLY A 57 4.65 -1.37 6.03
C GLY A 57 5.65 -1.29 7.17
N SER A 58 5.21 -1.54 8.41
CA SER A 58 6.08 -1.58 9.59
C SER A 58 7.07 -2.75 9.55
N GLU A 59 6.65 -3.91 9.04
CA GLU A 59 7.53 -5.06 8.84
C GLU A 59 8.60 -4.77 7.80
N ILE A 60 8.22 -4.18 6.66
CA ILE A 60 9.16 -3.76 5.61
C ILE A 60 10.14 -2.71 6.14
N TYR A 61 9.65 -1.68 6.87
CA TYR A 61 10.50 -0.68 7.52
C TYR A 61 11.54 -1.35 8.43
N SER A 62 11.09 -2.24 9.29
CA SER A 62 11.95 -2.93 10.24
C SER A 62 13.00 -3.79 9.55
N ALA A 63 12.62 -4.50 8.49
CA ALA A 63 13.53 -5.33 7.70
C ALA A 63 14.62 -4.50 7.02
N LEU A 64 14.25 -3.37 6.42
CA LEU A 64 15.21 -2.45 5.77
C LEU A 64 16.10 -1.75 6.80
N HIS A 65 15.52 -1.25 7.89
CA HIS A 65 16.25 -0.52 8.93
C HIS A 65 17.30 -1.40 9.63
N ASN A 66 17.02 -2.70 9.80
CA ASN A 66 17.91 -3.67 10.43
C ASN A 66 18.78 -4.44 9.42
N ALA A 67 18.74 -4.09 8.13
CA ALA A 67 19.56 -4.75 7.12
C ALA A 67 21.07 -4.55 7.45
N SER A 68 21.86 -5.61 7.26
CA SER A 68 23.29 -5.59 7.52
C SER A 68 24.13 -4.83 6.47
N CYS A 69 23.49 -4.37 5.39
CA CYS A 69 24.10 -3.61 4.30
C CYS A 69 23.57 -2.16 4.26
N ALA A 70 24.23 -1.29 3.51
CA ALA A 70 23.78 0.07 3.31
C ALA A 70 22.45 0.09 2.52
N VAL A 71 21.46 0.81 3.03
CA VAL A 71 20.13 0.98 2.39
C VAL A 71 20.00 2.43 1.92
N ARG A 72 19.81 2.61 0.62
CA ARG A 72 19.49 3.89 -0.02
C ARG A 72 18.08 3.83 -0.55
N ILE A 73 17.29 4.86 -0.25
CA ILE A 73 15.89 4.93 -0.60
C ILE A 73 15.68 6.09 -1.58
N HIS A 74 14.94 5.82 -2.64
CA HIS A 74 14.66 6.75 -3.72
C HIS A 74 13.15 6.91 -3.87
N VAL A 75 12.60 8.04 -3.42
CA VAL A 75 11.19 8.38 -3.68
C VAL A 75 11.07 8.90 -5.10
N VAL A 76 10.65 8.03 -6.02
CA VAL A 76 10.61 8.33 -7.45
C VAL A 76 9.28 8.92 -7.94
N GLY A 77 8.25 8.93 -7.09
CA GLY A 77 6.94 9.49 -7.40
C GLY A 77 6.19 9.82 -6.12
N LEU A 78 5.61 8.84 -5.48
CA LEU A 78 4.81 9.01 -4.27
C LEU A 78 5.31 8.09 -3.16
N ALA A 79 5.47 8.63 -1.95
CA ALA A 79 5.60 7.88 -0.72
C ALA A 79 4.50 8.34 0.25
N ALA A 80 3.34 7.67 0.23
CA ALA A 80 2.21 8.06 1.08
C ALA A 80 1.88 7.01 2.13
N SER A 81 1.37 7.46 3.29
CA SER A 81 0.87 6.56 4.34
C SER A 81 1.93 5.54 4.78
N ALA A 82 1.65 4.23 4.74
CA ALA A 82 2.62 3.18 5.08
C ALA A 82 3.94 3.27 4.28
N ALA A 83 3.91 3.76 3.03
CA ALA A 83 5.12 3.96 2.23
C ALA A 83 6.00 5.10 2.76
N SER A 84 5.41 6.13 3.38
CA SER A 84 6.16 7.20 4.01
C SER A 84 6.89 6.75 5.30
N VAL A 85 6.38 5.71 5.96
CA VAL A 85 7.08 5.05 7.06
C VAL A 85 8.31 4.30 6.52
N ILE A 86 8.12 3.53 5.45
CA ILE A 86 9.19 2.73 4.83
C ILE A 86 10.35 3.62 4.37
N MET A 87 10.09 4.80 3.80
CA MET A 87 11.16 5.69 3.33
C MET A 87 12.07 6.20 4.46
N CYS A 88 11.62 6.14 5.71
CA CYS A 88 12.42 6.52 6.87
C CYS A 88 13.47 5.46 7.29
N ALA A 89 13.50 4.29 6.64
CA ALA A 89 14.37 3.19 7.02
C ALA A 89 15.86 3.39 6.69
N GLY A 90 16.20 4.37 5.83
CA GLY A 90 17.59 4.62 5.42
C GLY A 90 17.83 6.05 4.94
N HIS A 91 18.97 6.26 4.26
CA HIS A 91 19.23 7.51 3.55
C HIS A 91 18.25 7.62 2.37
N CYS A 92 17.52 8.74 2.29
CA CYS A 92 16.42 8.91 1.37
C CYS A 92 16.59 10.15 0.50
N ASP A 93 16.61 9.96 -0.82
CA ASP A 93 16.43 11.05 -1.77
C ASP A 93 15.02 11.04 -2.38
N ILE A 94 14.59 12.19 -2.87
CA ILE A 94 13.29 12.36 -3.51
C ILE A 94 13.41 13.02 -4.87
N SER A 95 12.70 12.48 -5.87
CA SER A 95 12.57 13.11 -7.19
C SER A 95 12.05 14.55 -7.06
N PRO A 96 12.53 15.52 -7.86
CA PRO A 96 12.02 16.90 -7.83
C PRO A 96 10.50 17.03 -8.00
N VAL A 97 9.86 16.03 -8.61
CA VAL A 97 8.39 15.95 -8.81
C VAL A 97 7.73 14.94 -7.86
N GLY A 98 8.50 14.36 -6.92
CA GLY A 98 8.02 13.45 -5.92
C GLY A 98 7.21 14.14 -4.83
N MET A 99 6.36 13.37 -4.17
CA MET A 99 5.53 13.82 -3.05
C MET A 99 5.58 12.83 -1.90
N VAL A 100 5.43 13.34 -0.69
CA VAL A 100 5.27 12.54 0.52
C VAL A 100 3.94 12.90 1.17
N MET A 101 3.23 11.92 1.73
CA MET A 101 2.03 12.16 2.53
C MET A 101 2.05 11.34 3.81
N ILE A 102 1.73 12.02 4.91
CA ILE A 102 1.59 11.41 6.23
C ILE A 102 0.20 11.67 6.80
N HIS A 103 -0.38 10.66 7.43
CA HIS A 103 -1.67 10.78 8.10
C HIS A 103 -1.79 9.76 9.24
N HIS A 104 -2.80 9.92 10.10
CA HIS A 104 -3.13 8.94 11.12
C HIS A 104 -3.55 7.60 10.51
N VAL A 105 -3.28 6.53 11.24
CA VAL A 105 -3.81 5.20 10.89
C VAL A 105 -5.34 5.25 10.91
N SER A 106 -5.95 4.75 9.85
CA SER A 106 -7.40 4.67 9.72
C SER A 106 -7.84 3.23 9.56
N SER A 107 -9.03 2.91 10.06
CA SER A 107 -9.67 1.60 9.90
C SER A 107 -11.17 1.75 9.96
N TYR A 108 -11.87 0.70 9.53
CA TYR A 108 -13.30 0.55 9.79
C TYR A 108 -13.52 -0.20 11.11
N ALA A 109 -14.47 0.25 11.91
CA ALA A 109 -14.88 -0.42 13.13
C ALA A 109 -16.41 -0.42 13.24
N GLU A 110 -16.98 -1.50 13.77
CA GLU A 110 -18.40 -1.68 14.01
C GLU A 110 -18.59 -2.34 15.38
N GLY A 111 -19.64 -1.98 16.08
CA GLY A 111 -19.93 -2.50 17.41
C GLY A 111 -20.63 -1.49 18.30
N ASP A 112 -20.62 -1.69 19.61
CA ASP A 112 -21.16 -0.77 20.60
C ASP A 112 -20.15 0.35 20.97
N TYR A 113 -20.53 1.22 21.90
CA TYR A 113 -19.68 2.35 22.30
C TYR A 113 -18.32 1.93 22.87
N THR A 114 -18.27 0.77 23.53
CA THR A 114 -17.03 0.21 24.10
C THR A 114 -16.10 -0.26 22.98
N ASP A 115 -16.67 -0.91 21.95
CA ASP A 115 -15.91 -1.34 20.76
C ASP A 115 -15.34 -0.15 20.02
N MET A 116 -16.12 0.94 19.88
CA MET A 116 -15.65 2.18 19.27
C MET A 116 -14.53 2.84 20.07
N GLN A 117 -14.65 2.87 21.40
CA GLN A 117 -13.58 3.41 22.25
C GLN A 117 -12.30 2.61 22.13
N GLN A 118 -12.38 1.28 22.17
CA GLN A 118 -11.21 0.40 22.00
C GLN A 118 -10.61 0.53 20.59
N ALA A 119 -11.43 0.69 19.56
CA ALA A 119 -10.95 0.94 18.20
C ALA A 119 -10.17 2.25 18.13
N SER A 120 -10.71 3.34 18.73
CA SER A 120 -10.03 4.63 18.80
C SER A 120 -8.69 4.55 19.53
N GLU A 121 -8.62 3.84 20.66
CA GLU A 121 -7.38 3.65 21.41
C GLU A 121 -6.34 2.87 20.60
N ARG A 122 -6.76 1.81 19.88
CA ARG A 122 -5.88 1.03 18.98
C ARG A 122 -5.35 1.87 17.83
N LEU A 123 -6.20 2.69 17.20
CA LEU A 123 -5.79 3.58 16.09
C LEU A 123 -4.81 4.65 16.57
N ASN A 124 -5.03 5.20 17.77
CA ASN A 124 -4.09 6.15 18.38
C ASN A 124 -2.74 5.49 18.66
N ALA A 125 -2.75 4.31 19.28
CA ALA A 125 -1.52 3.56 19.54
C ALA A 125 -0.75 3.22 18.25
N ALA A 126 -1.44 2.77 17.20
CA ALA A 126 -0.85 2.49 15.90
C ALA A 126 -0.29 3.77 15.24
N SER A 127 -1.02 4.89 15.33
CA SER A 127 -0.55 6.18 14.81
C SER A 127 0.72 6.65 15.50
N ARG A 128 0.81 6.51 16.83
CA ARG A 128 2.04 6.83 17.58
C ARG A 128 3.19 5.89 17.23
N ALA A 129 2.90 4.61 17.02
CA ALA A 129 3.92 3.64 16.62
C ALA A 129 4.56 3.99 15.27
N ILE A 130 3.77 4.33 14.25
CA ILE A 130 4.34 4.75 12.96
C ILE A 130 4.99 6.15 13.04
N CYS A 131 4.48 7.05 13.87
CA CYS A 131 5.07 8.37 14.12
C CYS A 131 6.51 8.25 14.61
N SER A 132 6.85 7.21 15.37
CA SER A 132 8.21 6.99 15.86
C SER A 132 9.25 6.86 14.74
N ALA A 133 8.87 6.38 13.56
CA ALA A 133 9.77 6.33 12.40
C ALA A 133 10.12 7.74 11.89
N TYR A 134 9.14 8.65 11.86
CA TYR A 134 9.37 10.06 11.47
C TYR A 134 10.23 10.79 12.51
N VAL A 135 9.97 10.56 13.80
CA VAL A 135 10.78 11.10 14.90
C VAL A 135 12.22 10.60 14.82
N ALA A 136 12.41 9.29 14.62
CA ALA A 136 13.74 8.70 14.48
C ALA A 136 14.51 9.25 13.28
N LYS A 137 13.82 9.45 12.14
CA LYS A 137 14.41 9.97 10.90
C LYS A 137 14.80 11.45 11.03
N THR A 138 13.95 12.28 11.65
CA THR A 138 14.10 13.74 11.64
C THR A 138 14.68 14.35 12.90
N GLY A 139 14.61 13.63 14.02
CA GLY A 139 14.95 14.15 15.36
C GLY A 139 13.95 15.16 15.92
N ARG A 140 12.80 15.40 15.27
CA ARG A 140 11.76 16.34 15.69
C ARG A 140 10.83 15.71 16.72
N ALA A 141 10.02 16.55 17.37
CA ALA A 141 9.11 16.11 18.43
C ALA A 141 7.94 15.25 17.87
N GLU A 142 7.54 14.21 18.63
CA GLU A 142 6.36 13.38 18.33
C GLU A 142 5.10 14.23 18.15
N SER A 143 4.89 15.24 19.02
CA SER A 143 3.71 16.11 18.97
C SER A 143 3.59 16.88 17.66
N GLU A 144 4.72 17.28 17.05
CA GLU A 144 4.74 17.95 15.75
C GLU A 144 4.24 17.02 14.64
N PHE A 145 4.74 15.79 14.60
CA PHE A 145 4.30 14.82 13.59
C PHE A 145 2.86 14.36 13.81
N MET A 146 2.42 14.16 15.06
CA MET A 146 1.03 13.84 15.36
C MET A 146 0.07 14.94 14.87
N GLU A 147 0.46 16.20 14.99
CA GLU A 147 -0.32 17.33 14.44
C GLU A 147 -0.33 17.33 12.91
N LEU A 148 0.81 17.15 12.27
CA LEU A 148 0.90 17.04 10.79
C LEU A 148 0.10 15.83 10.25
N MET A 149 0.12 14.71 10.96
CA MET A 149 -0.66 13.52 10.62
C MET A 149 -2.17 13.77 10.75
N SER A 150 -2.60 14.58 11.74
CA SER A 150 -4.02 14.93 11.92
C SER A 150 -4.57 15.76 10.76
N GLN A 151 -3.68 16.50 10.08
CA GLN A 151 -4.02 17.34 8.92
C GLN A 151 -3.93 16.62 7.59
N GLU A 152 -3.55 15.32 7.57
CA GLU A 152 -3.22 14.59 6.34
C GLU A 152 -2.24 15.40 5.47
N LYS A 153 -1.07 15.71 6.06
CA LYS A 153 -0.11 16.63 5.43
C LYS A 153 0.56 16.02 4.22
N TRP A 154 0.46 16.72 3.11
CA TRP A 154 1.17 16.49 1.87
C TRP A 154 2.40 17.39 1.80
N PHE A 155 3.54 16.85 1.37
CA PHE A 155 4.80 17.55 1.20
C PHE A 155 5.24 17.46 -0.25
N THR A 156 5.68 18.58 -0.80
CA THR A 156 6.51 18.62 -2.00
C THR A 156 7.90 18.06 -1.69
N ALA A 157 8.71 17.81 -2.71
CA ALA A 157 10.09 17.35 -2.53
C ALA A 157 10.90 18.30 -1.62
N GLN A 158 10.78 19.62 -1.82
CA GLN A 158 11.50 20.60 -1.01
C GLN A 158 11.01 20.62 0.44
N GLU A 159 9.70 20.62 0.67
CA GLU A 159 9.14 20.56 2.04
C GLU A 159 9.54 19.28 2.78
N ALA A 160 9.63 18.13 2.06
CA ALA A 160 10.06 16.86 2.65
C ALA A 160 11.54 16.89 3.08
N VAL A 161 12.39 17.57 2.33
CA VAL A 161 13.79 17.82 2.71
C VAL A 161 13.88 18.83 3.85
N ASP A 162 13.14 19.93 3.79
CA ASP A 162 13.17 21.00 4.82
C ASP A 162 12.75 20.48 6.21
N ILE A 163 11.81 19.52 6.26
CA ILE A 163 11.39 18.89 7.52
C ILE A 163 12.31 17.72 7.94
N GLY A 164 13.19 17.24 7.06
CA GLY A 164 14.12 16.16 7.30
C GLY A 164 13.58 14.74 7.04
N LEU A 165 12.41 14.63 6.41
CA LEU A 165 11.85 13.34 5.98
C LEU A 165 12.65 12.73 4.82
N CYS A 166 13.16 13.56 3.92
CA CYS A 166 14.15 13.21 2.90
C CYS A 166 15.46 13.92 3.18
N ASP A 167 16.58 13.33 2.79
CA ASP A 167 17.90 13.90 3.01
C ASP A 167 18.31 14.86 1.90
N GLU A 168 17.85 14.62 0.66
CA GLU A 168 18.16 15.46 -0.50
C GLU A 168 17.13 15.30 -1.63
N ILE A 169 17.12 16.25 -2.55
CA ILE A 169 16.38 16.13 -3.82
C ILE A 169 17.34 15.49 -4.82
N SER A 170 16.92 14.36 -5.44
CA SER A 170 17.72 13.66 -6.43
C SER A 170 18.01 14.57 -7.64
N SER A 171 19.25 14.56 -8.13
CA SER A 171 19.61 15.21 -9.39
C SER A 171 18.93 14.49 -10.57
N ALA A 172 18.52 15.24 -11.59
CA ALA A 172 17.59 14.86 -12.66
C ALA A 172 18.02 13.72 -13.62
N ASP A 173 18.87 12.79 -13.22
CA ASP A 173 19.32 11.66 -14.05
C ASP A 173 18.49 10.37 -13.91
N GLY A 174 17.36 10.40 -13.22
CA GLY A 174 16.46 9.26 -13.00
C GLY A 174 15.26 9.27 -13.96
N GLY A 175 15.10 8.21 -14.71
CA GLY A 175 14.12 8.01 -15.79
C GLY A 175 12.70 8.52 -15.53
N GLY A 176 12.17 9.24 -16.50
CA GLY A 176 10.92 9.98 -16.43
C GLY A 176 9.69 9.16 -16.05
N ILE A 177 9.03 9.59 -14.99
CA ILE A 177 7.73 9.06 -14.55
C ILE A 177 6.62 9.87 -15.22
N LYS A 178 5.67 9.18 -15.86
CA LYS A 178 4.44 9.82 -16.35
C LYS A 178 3.51 10.09 -15.16
N LEU A 179 3.46 11.32 -14.69
CA LEU A 179 2.45 11.78 -13.74
C LEU A 179 1.13 12.02 -14.49
N VAL A 180 0.09 11.30 -14.12
CA VAL A 180 -1.28 11.57 -14.56
C VAL A 180 -2.00 12.21 -13.38
N ALA A 181 -2.22 13.53 -13.46
CA ALA A 181 -2.96 14.27 -12.45
C ALA A 181 -4.46 14.00 -12.63
N THR A 182 -5.00 13.00 -11.95
CA THR A 182 -6.45 12.81 -11.82
C THR A 182 -6.82 12.67 -10.35
N ALA A 183 -7.80 13.46 -9.94
CA ALA A 183 -8.36 13.44 -8.58
C ALA A 183 -9.32 12.26 -8.31
N ALA A 184 -9.45 11.31 -9.23
CA ALA A 184 -10.31 10.13 -9.10
C ALA A 184 -9.45 8.85 -9.03
N PRO A 185 -9.84 7.86 -8.22
CA PRO A 185 -9.18 6.56 -8.23
C PRO A 185 -9.32 5.94 -9.62
N ILE A 186 -8.20 5.81 -10.32
CA ILE A 186 -8.16 5.19 -11.64
C ILE A 186 -8.20 3.67 -11.42
N ILE A 187 -9.34 3.06 -11.75
CA ILE A 187 -9.39 1.61 -11.84
C ILE A 187 -8.57 1.21 -13.08
N PRO A 188 -7.49 0.43 -12.95
CA PRO A 188 -6.73 -0.02 -14.10
C PRO A 188 -7.64 -0.71 -15.11
N MET A 189 -7.49 -0.39 -16.41
CA MET A 189 -8.33 -0.98 -17.47
C MET A 189 -8.32 -2.52 -17.45
N ALA A 190 -7.20 -3.13 -17.03
CA ALA A 190 -7.10 -4.57 -16.84
C ALA A 190 -8.06 -5.09 -15.76
N VAL A 191 -8.19 -4.35 -14.64
CA VAL A 191 -9.10 -4.66 -13.53
C VAL A 191 -10.55 -4.52 -13.98
N ALA A 192 -10.89 -3.40 -14.63
CA ALA A 192 -12.24 -3.16 -15.17
C ALA A 192 -12.64 -4.26 -16.16
N LYS A 193 -11.73 -4.65 -17.05
CA LYS A 193 -11.98 -5.75 -18.01
C LYS A 193 -12.20 -7.09 -17.30
N LYS A 194 -11.41 -7.38 -16.27
CA LYS A 194 -11.49 -8.64 -15.52
C LYS A 194 -12.77 -8.73 -14.70
N ILE A 195 -13.18 -7.64 -14.04
CA ILE A 195 -14.45 -7.54 -13.32
C ILE A 195 -15.61 -7.79 -14.28
N LYS A 196 -15.57 -7.17 -15.47
CA LYS A 196 -16.60 -7.38 -16.50
C LYS A 196 -16.67 -8.85 -16.95
N THR A 197 -15.53 -9.48 -17.20
CA THR A 197 -15.47 -10.90 -17.56
C THR A 197 -16.06 -11.78 -16.46
N MET A 198 -15.71 -11.55 -15.20
CA MET A 198 -16.26 -12.29 -14.06
C MET A 198 -17.78 -12.09 -13.93
N GLN A 199 -18.27 -10.88 -14.18
CA GLN A 199 -19.70 -10.58 -14.17
C GLN A 199 -20.43 -11.32 -15.31
N ASP A 200 -19.87 -11.35 -16.52
CA ASP A 200 -20.43 -12.05 -17.67
C ASP A 200 -20.45 -13.57 -17.43
N ASP A 201 -19.40 -14.13 -16.82
CA ASP A 201 -19.31 -15.56 -16.45
C ASP A 201 -20.36 -15.90 -15.37
N TRP A 202 -20.49 -15.07 -14.34
CA TRP A 202 -21.50 -15.22 -13.29
C TRP A 202 -22.93 -15.23 -13.86
N GLU A 203 -23.26 -14.28 -14.74
CA GLU A 203 -24.58 -14.21 -15.37
C GLU A 203 -24.84 -15.44 -16.27
N ARG A 204 -23.81 -15.97 -16.92
CA ARG A 204 -23.91 -17.19 -17.72
C ARG A 204 -24.19 -18.42 -16.86
N GLU A 205 -23.43 -18.59 -15.78
CA GLU A 205 -23.61 -19.69 -14.83
C GLU A 205 -24.99 -19.61 -14.15
N LYS A 206 -25.41 -18.42 -13.75
CA LYS A 206 -26.73 -18.16 -13.17
C LYS A 206 -27.86 -18.57 -14.13
N LYS A 207 -27.76 -18.19 -15.40
CA LYS A 207 -28.72 -18.61 -16.43
C LYS A 207 -28.74 -20.13 -16.64
N ALA A 208 -27.58 -20.76 -16.66
CA ALA A 208 -27.44 -22.21 -16.77
C ALA A 208 -28.07 -22.93 -15.57
N TYR A 209 -27.84 -22.45 -14.36
CA TYR A 209 -28.45 -22.97 -13.14
C TYR A 209 -29.98 -22.88 -13.17
N PHE A 210 -30.56 -21.71 -13.48
CA PHE A 210 -32.03 -21.55 -13.58
C PHE A 210 -32.63 -22.40 -14.68
N SER A 211 -31.93 -22.57 -15.82
CA SER A 211 -32.37 -23.47 -16.90
C SER A 211 -32.37 -24.93 -16.45
N ALA A 212 -31.37 -25.35 -15.69
CA ALA A 212 -31.32 -26.71 -15.12
C ALA A 212 -32.45 -26.96 -14.12
N CYS A 213 -32.66 -26.01 -13.18
CA CYS A 213 -33.76 -26.08 -12.20
C CYS A 213 -35.13 -26.16 -12.90
N SER A 214 -35.36 -25.37 -13.96
CA SER A 214 -36.61 -25.39 -14.72
C SER A 214 -36.83 -26.71 -15.46
N ARG A 215 -35.75 -27.36 -15.97
CA ARG A 215 -35.84 -28.72 -16.54
C ARG A 215 -36.18 -29.76 -15.50
N PHE A 216 -35.57 -29.68 -14.32
CA PHE A 216 -35.81 -30.60 -13.21
C PHE A 216 -37.27 -30.52 -12.75
N ALA A 217 -37.81 -29.33 -12.52
CA ALA A 217 -39.23 -29.13 -12.16
C ALA A 217 -40.22 -29.71 -13.20
N ARG A 218 -39.88 -29.62 -14.50
CA ARG A 218 -40.71 -30.21 -15.57
C ARG A 218 -40.67 -31.75 -15.60
N LEU A 219 -39.58 -32.35 -15.13
CA LEU A 219 -39.43 -33.79 -15.04
C LEU A 219 -40.21 -34.36 -13.84
N GLU A 220 -40.22 -33.64 -12.72
CA GLU A 220 -41.00 -34.02 -11.54
C GLU A 220 -42.50 -33.88 -11.77
N GLY A 221 -42.95 -32.80 -12.46
CA GLY A 221 -44.38 -32.64 -12.82
C GLY A 221 -44.91 -33.74 -13.73
N LYS A 222 -44.07 -34.32 -14.59
CA LYS A 222 -44.48 -35.45 -15.45
C LYS A 222 -44.53 -36.82 -14.75
N LYS A 223 -43.95 -36.95 -13.54
CA LYS A 223 -44.04 -38.17 -12.73
C LYS A 223 -45.31 -38.29 -11.91
N ASN A 224 -46.02 -37.17 -11.68
CA ASN A 224 -47.24 -37.14 -10.88
C ASN A 224 -48.52 -37.25 -11.70
N ASP A 225 -48.41 -37.29 -13.05
CA ASP A 225 -49.55 -37.39 -13.97
C ASP A 225 -49.71 -38.80 -14.60
N ASN A 226 -49.11 -39.87 -14.01
CA ASN A 226 -49.28 -41.28 -14.44
C ASN A 226 -49.78 -42.13 -13.29
#